data_34a8d9a4fe18303e0effd4a50ee2f4ef
#
_entry.id   34a8d9a4fe18303e0effd4a50ee2f4ef
#
_cell.length_a   1.000
_cell.length_b   1.000
_cell.length_c   1.000
_cell.angle_alpha   90.00
_cell.angle_beta   90.00
_cell.angle_gamma   90.00
#
_symmetry.space_group_name_H-M   'P 1'
#
loop_
_entity.id
_entity.type
_entity.pdbx_description
1 polymer ?
#
loop_
_entity_poly.entity_id
_entity_poly.type
_entity_poly.pdbx_seq_one_letter_code
_entity_poly.pdbx_strand_id
1 'polypeptide(L)'
;MGIRDRHKDNMLIKDNTTFVHIDFGYLFNEKTWFDAPSLAIPGGLKTKLESKGKWEEFKNLMADAYLLLRRNSGMISNICLKLFKGISPTEVVENQLYTAFQMFKTSEDMAWKDFKDSIDRD
;
A
#
# COMPACT_ATOMS: atom_id res chain seq x y z
N MET A 1 0.63 4.14 -3.04
CA MET A 1 -0.09 5.40 -3.32
C MET A 1 -0.87 5.93 -2.13
N GLY A 2 -0.90 5.23 -1.01
CA GLY A 2 -1.58 5.68 0.21
C GLY A 2 -3.07 5.98 -0.02
N ILE A 3 -3.79 5.02 -0.59
CA ILE A 3 -5.25 5.09 -0.75
C ILE A 3 -5.86 4.96 0.64
N ARG A 4 -6.61 5.95 1.05
CA ARG A 4 -7.24 6.04 2.37
C ARG A 4 -8.75 5.88 2.30
N ASP A 5 -9.39 5.99 3.45
CA ASP A 5 -10.84 5.82 3.58
C ASP A 5 -11.31 4.43 3.13
N ARG A 6 -10.58 3.38 3.54
CA ARG A 6 -10.81 1.99 3.14
C ARG A 6 -11.69 1.23 4.12
N HIS A 7 -12.92 1.69 4.33
CA HIS A 7 -13.94 0.94 5.07
C HIS A 7 -14.71 -0.04 4.13
N LYS A 8 -15.53 -0.88 4.72
CA LYS A 8 -16.24 -1.95 3.99
C LYS A 8 -17.10 -1.48 2.82
N ASP A 9 -17.61 -0.23 2.89
CA ASP A 9 -18.49 0.31 1.85
C ASP A 9 -17.70 0.84 0.64
N ASN A 10 -16.37 1.02 0.78
CA ASN A 10 -15.44 1.43 -0.27
C ASN A 10 -14.63 0.25 -0.84
N MET A 11 -14.99 -0.97 -0.46
CA MET A 11 -14.37 -2.19 -0.96
C MET A 11 -15.46 -3.18 -1.40
N LEU A 12 -15.35 -3.65 -2.62
CA LEU A 12 -16.26 -4.64 -3.18
C LEU A 12 -15.53 -5.97 -3.36
N ILE A 13 -16.29 -7.06 -3.31
CA ILE A 13 -15.79 -8.39 -3.65
C ILE A 13 -16.55 -8.88 -4.88
N LYS A 14 -15.82 -9.10 -5.97
CA LYS A 14 -16.36 -9.69 -7.19
C LYS A 14 -16.04 -11.19 -7.21
N ASP A 15 -17.05 -12.00 -7.48
CA ASP A 15 -16.93 -13.46 -7.68
C ASP A 15 -16.24 -14.18 -6.51
N ASN A 16 -16.37 -13.67 -5.28
CA ASN A 16 -15.73 -14.17 -4.05
C ASN A 16 -14.19 -14.26 -4.09
N THR A 17 -13.55 -13.70 -5.10
CA THR A 17 -12.10 -13.84 -5.31
C THR A 17 -11.38 -12.53 -5.57
N THR A 18 -12.07 -11.52 -6.08
CA THR A 18 -11.43 -10.27 -6.52
C THR A 18 -11.87 -9.10 -5.67
N PHE A 19 -10.92 -8.44 -4.99
CA PHE A 19 -11.15 -7.18 -4.31
C PHE A 19 -11.15 -6.03 -5.31
N VAL A 20 -12.17 -5.19 -5.24
CA VAL A 20 -12.28 -3.97 -6.03
C VAL A 20 -12.38 -2.79 -5.09
N HIS A 21 -11.47 -1.85 -5.19
CA HIS A 21 -11.52 -0.59 -4.46
C HIS A 21 -12.35 0.42 -5.26
N ILE A 22 -13.23 1.13 -4.57
CA ILE A 22 -14.00 2.24 -5.12
C ILE A 22 -13.85 3.47 -4.23
N ASP A 23 -14.22 4.63 -4.73
CA ASP A 23 -14.13 5.92 -4.03
C ASP A 23 -12.68 6.30 -3.66
N PHE A 24 -12.01 6.97 -4.57
CA PHE A 24 -10.60 7.40 -4.44
C PHE A 24 -10.46 8.87 -4.05
N GLY A 25 -11.37 9.40 -3.24
CA GLY A 25 -11.33 10.79 -2.78
C GLY A 25 -10.10 11.13 -1.94
N TYR A 26 -9.49 10.12 -1.28
CA TYR A 26 -8.33 10.29 -0.40
C TYR A 26 -7.15 9.47 -0.89
N LEU A 27 -6.16 10.15 -1.44
CA LEU A 27 -4.92 9.58 -1.96
C LEU A 27 -3.70 10.18 -1.27
N PHE A 28 -2.53 9.59 -1.49
CA PHE A 28 -1.24 10.08 -0.96
C PHE A 28 -1.21 10.29 0.55
N ASN A 29 -1.86 9.39 1.29
CA ASN A 29 -1.95 9.45 2.76
C ASN A 29 -2.68 10.68 3.31
N GLU A 30 -3.50 11.36 2.54
CA GLU A 30 -4.47 12.29 3.10
C GLU A 30 -5.38 11.52 4.07
N LYS A 31 -5.38 11.92 5.33
CA LYS A 31 -6.10 11.21 6.39
C LYS A 31 -7.53 11.70 6.53
N THR A 32 -8.45 10.77 6.71
CA THR A 32 -9.78 11.05 7.25
C THR A 32 -9.74 10.97 8.79
N TRP A 33 -10.79 11.48 9.45
CA TRP A 33 -10.88 11.45 10.92
C TRP A 33 -10.91 10.03 11.53
N PHE A 34 -11.27 9.02 10.73
CA PHE A 34 -11.45 7.62 11.14
C PHE A 34 -10.65 6.67 10.24
N ASP A 35 -9.48 7.07 9.84
CA ASP A 35 -8.70 6.29 8.88
C ASP A 35 -8.00 5.10 9.53
N ALA A 36 -7.97 4.02 8.79
CA ALA A 36 -7.21 2.83 9.16
C ALA A 36 -5.69 3.09 9.11
N PRO A 37 -4.87 2.29 9.81
CA PRO A 37 -3.42 2.29 9.64
C PRO A 37 -2.98 2.12 8.18
N SER A 38 -1.75 2.51 7.87
CA SER A 38 -1.22 2.47 6.49
C SER A 38 -1.26 1.07 5.85
N LEU A 39 -1.17 0.03 6.67
CA LEU A 39 -1.30 -1.38 6.30
C LEU A 39 -2.39 -2.04 7.15
N ALA A 40 -3.64 -1.66 6.93
CA ALA A 40 -4.75 -2.23 7.67
C ALA A 40 -5.07 -3.65 7.16
N ILE A 41 -4.60 -4.65 7.88
CA ILE A 41 -4.95 -6.04 7.63
C ILE A 41 -6.09 -6.44 8.56
N PRO A 42 -7.25 -6.90 8.02
CA PRO A 42 -8.36 -7.33 8.87
C PRO A 42 -7.92 -8.42 9.84
N GLY A 43 -8.16 -8.22 11.14
CA GLY A 43 -7.76 -9.17 12.19
C GLY A 43 -8.28 -10.60 11.95
N GLY A 44 -9.48 -10.75 11.40
CA GLY A 44 -10.02 -12.05 11.02
C GLY A 44 -9.22 -12.76 9.92
N LEU A 45 -8.64 -12.01 8.98
CA LEU A 45 -7.75 -12.58 7.96
C LEU A 45 -6.43 -13.02 8.58
N LYS A 46 -5.81 -12.17 9.40
CA LYS A 46 -4.58 -12.50 10.13
C LYS A 46 -4.74 -13.79 10.94
N THR A 47 -5.75 -13.84 11.82
CA THR A 47 -6.02 -15.02 12.65
C THR A 47 -6.21 -16.29 11.82
N LYS A 48 -6.91 -16.18 10.67
CA LYS A 48 -7.14 -17.34 9.81
C LYS A 48 -5.86 -17.80 9.10
N LEU A 49 -5.01 -16.89 8.67
CA LEU A 49 -3.72 -17.23 8.07
C LEU A 49 -2.77 -17.84 9.10
N GLU A 50 -2.72 -17.29 10.31
CA GLU A 50 -1.94 -17.85 11.43
C GLU A 50 -2.39 -19.27 11.77
N SER A 51 -3.69 -19.51 11.90
CA SER A 51 -4.24 -20.85 12.19
C SER A 51 -3.94 -21.90 11.12
N LYS A 52 -3.63 -21.46 9.90
CA LYS A 52 -3.23 -22.31 8.77
C LYS A 52 -1.72 -22.37 8.57
N GLY A 53 -0.93 -21.71 9.41
CA GLY A 53 0.53 -21.61 9.24
C GLY A 53 0.96 -20.84 7.98
N LYS A 54 0.09 -19.94 7.47
CA LYS A 54 0.29 -19.21 6.20
C LYS A 54 0.64 -17.74 6.38
N TRP A 55 0.78 -17.27 7.62
CA TRP A 55 1.05 -15.86 7.89
C TRP A 55 2.40 -15.41 7.33
N GLU A 56 3.46 -16.19 7.53
CA GLU A 56 4.79 -15.86 6.98
C GLU A 56 4.82 -15.88 5.46
N GLU A 57 4.16 -16.83 4.82
CA GLU A 57 4.04 -16.89 3.37
C GLU A 57 3.31 -15.66 2.83
N PHE A 58 2.24 -15.24 3.48
CA PHE A 58 1.50 -14.03 3.13
C PHE A 58 2.39 -12.78 3.24
N LYS A 59 3.16 -12.61 4.34
CA LYS A 59 4.07 -11.48 4.51
C LYS A 59 5.16 -11.45 3.44
N ASN A 60 5.70 -12.60 3.08
CA ASN A 60 6.71 -12.69 2.02
C ASN A 60 6.12 -12.25 0.67
N LEU A 61 4.94 -12.74 0.30
CA LEU A 61 4.27 -12.34 -0.94
C LEU A 61 3.98 -10.83 -0.99
N MET A 62 3.57 -10.25 0.12
CA MET A 62 3.35 -8.81 0.23
C MET A 62 4.65 -8.02 0.04
N ALA A 63 5.75 -8.48 0.63
CA ALA A 63 7.05 -7.84 0.51
C ALA A 63 7.63 -8.00 -0.92
N ASP A 64 7.43 -9.13 -1.57
CA ASP A 64 7.83 -9.35 -2.96
C ASP A 64 7.04 -8.45 -3.92
N ALA A 65 5.73 -8.33 -3.72
CA ALA A 65 4.90 -7.40 -4.47
C ALA A 65 5.34 -5.94 -4.27
N TYR A 66 5.70 -5.56 -3.05
CA TYR A 66 6.25 -4.24 -2.74
C TYR A 66 7.56 -3.97 -3.50
N LEU A 67 8.49 -4.93 -3.53
CA LEU A 67 9.72 -4.78 -4.31
C LEU A 67 9.47 -4.63 -5.81
N LEU A 68 8.51 -5.37 -6.34
CA LEU A 68 8.12 -5.23 -7.74
C LEU A 68 7.64 -3.81 -8.05
N LEU A 69 6.79 -3.24 -7.20
CA LEU A 69 6.33 -1.85 -7.32
C LEU A 69 7.50 -0.87 -7.18
N ARG A 70 8.38 -1.09 -6.21
CA ARG A 70 9.57 -0.24 -5.97
C ARG A 70 10.50 -0.22 -7.19
N ARG A 71 10.76 -1.36 -7.82
CA ARG A 71 11.56 -1.45 -9.04
C ARG A 71 10.96 -0.67 -10.21
N ASN A 72 9.64 -0.55 -10.24
CA ASN A 72 8.91 0.20 -11.26
C ASN A 72 8.53 1.62 -10.80
N SER A 73 9.12 2.11 -9.72
CA SER A 73 8.76 3.41 -9.11
C SER A 73 8.87 4.59 -10.08
N GLY A 74 9.87 4.59 -10.96
CA GLY A 74 10.03 5.65 -11.97
C GLY A 74 8.85 5.72 -12.94
N MET A 75 8.40 4.59 -13.44
CA MET A 75 7.22 4.52 -14.31
C MET A 75 5.95 4.94 -13.57
N ILE A 76 5.76 4.44 -12.35
CA ILE A 76 4.61 4.77 -11.51
C ILE A 76 4.60 6.28 -11.20
N SER A 77 5.74 6.85 -10.83
CA SER A 77 5.87 8.29 -10.57
C SER A 77 5.50 9.13 -11.79
N ASN A 78 5.99 8.77 -12.96
CA ASN A 78 5.65 9.48 -14.20
C ASN A 78 4.14 9.43 -14.51
N ILE A 79 3.49 8.30 -14.28
CA ILE A 79 2.04 8.17 -14.45
C ILE A 79 1.31 9.06 -13.42
N CYS A 80 1.69 8.97 -12.14
CA CYS A 80 1.07 9.77 -11.08
C CYS A 80 1.21 11.28 -11.33
N LEU A 81 2.41 11.75 -11.71
CA LEU A 81 2.64 13.16 -12.00
C LEU A 81 1.78 13.68 -13.16
N LYS A 82 1.54 12.85 -14.17
CA LYS A 82 0.65 13.21 -15.28
C LYS A 82 -0.82 13.23 -14.86
N LEU A 83 -1.26 12.23 -14.09
CA LEU A 83 -2.65 12.12 -13.64
C LEU A 83 -3.05 13.23 -12.67
N PHE A 84 -2.12 13.63 -11.79
CA PHE A 84 -2.40 14.64 -10.76
C PHE A 84 -1.96 16.05 -11.14
N LYS A 85 -1.54 16.27 -12.39
CA LYS A 85 -1.19 17.60 -12.89
C LYS A 85 -2.38 18.55 -12.76
N GLY A 86 -2.18 19.64 -12.00
CA GLY A 86 -3.21 20.62 -11.73
C GLY A 86 -4.21 20.25 -10.61
N ILE A 87 -4.07 19.05 -10.02
CA ILE A 87 -4.88 18.60 -8.87
C ILE A 87 -4.07 18.71 -7.58
N SER A 88 -2.83 18.23 -7.60
CA SER A 88 -1.91 18.31 -6.45
C SER A 88 -0.57 18.90 -6.89
N PRO A 89 0.11 19.65 -5.99
CA PRO A 89 1.47 20.13 -6.27
C PRO A 89 2.41 18.97 -6.60
N THR A 90 3.24 19.14 -7.63
CA THR A 90 4.21 18.12 -8.07
C THR A 90 5.10 17.64 -6.93
N GLU A 91 5.62 18.55 -6.12
CA GLU A 91 6.49 18.23 -4.98
C GLU A 91 5.80 17.33 -3.93
N VAL A 92 4.50 17.53 -3.71
CA VAL A 92 3.71 16.68 -2.80
C VAL A 92 3.64 15.27 -3.33
N VAL A 93 3.31 15.10 -4.60
CA VAL A 93 3.22 13.77 -5.23
C VAL A 93 4.58 13.07 -5.23
N GLU A 94 5.65 13.76 -5.59
CA GLU A 94 7.02 13.22 -5.61
C GLU A 94 7.47 12.78 -4.21
N ASN A 95 7.28 13.61 -3.20
CA ASN A 95 7.67 13.29 -1.82
C ASN A 95 6.90 12.09 -1.27
N GLN A 96 5.61 11.99 -1.56
CA GLN A 96 4.79 10.86 -1.12
C GLN A 96 5.25 9.54 -1.79
N LEU A 97 5.55 9.57 -3.07
CA LEU A 97 6.06 8.40 -3.79
C LEU A 97 7.46 8.02 -3.33
N TYR A 98 8.34 9.00 -3.12
CA TYR A 98 9.68 8.79 -2.59
C TYR A 98 9.65 8.07 -1.24
N THR A 99 8.77 8.52 -0.36
CA THR A 99 8.58 7.93 0.96
C THR A 99 7.93 6.54 0.88
N ALA A 100 6.87 6.40 0.08
CA ALA A 100 6.14 5.14 -0.07
C ALA A 100 7.02 4.01 -0.61
N PHE A 101 7.90 4.32 -1.55
CA PHE A 101 8.85 3.36 -2.11
C PHE A 101 10.18 3.27 -1.34
N GLN A 102 10.31 3.98 -0.23
CA GLN A 102 11.54 4.03 0.57
C GLN A 102 12.79 4.26 -0.30
N MET A 103 12.72 5.24 -1.21
CA MET A 103 13.81 5.51 -2.16
C MET A 103 15.10 5.99 -1.50
N PHE A 104 15.03 6.42 -0.24
CA PHE A 104 16.19 6.72 0.61
C PHE A 104 17.01 5.46 1.00
N LYS A 105 16.45 4.25 0.82
CA LYS A 105 17.17 3.00 1.06
C LYS A 105 17.87 2.56 -0.21
N THR A 106 19.17 2.29 -0.10
CA THR A 106 20.00 1.85 -1.23
C THR A 106 19.91 0.35 -1.48
N SER A 107 19.60 -0.45 -0.45
CA SER A 107 19.48 -1.91 -0.53
C SER A 107 18.02 -2.35 -0.68
N GLU A 108 17.74 -3.18 -1.69
CA GLU A 108 16.43 -3.81 -1.87
C GLU A 108 16.10 -4.76 -0.71
N ASP A 109 17.09 -5.50 -0.21
CA ASP A 109 16.91 -6.43 0.91
C ASP A 109 16.48 -5.70 2.18
N MET A 110 17.05 -4.53 2.44
CA MET A 110 16.63 -3.69 3.56
C MET A 110 15.20 -3.17 3.37
N ALA A 111 14.85 -2.72 2.18
CA ALA A 111 13.51 -2.23 1.88
C ALA A 111 12.46 -3.36 2.00
N TRP A 112 12.79 -4.55 1.52
CA TRP A 112 11.96 -5.75 1.64
C TRP A 112 11.72 -6.13 3.11
N LYS A 113 12.81 -6.23 3.87
CA LYS A 113 12.74 -6.59 5.29
C LYS A 113 11.93 -5.58 6.09
N ASP A 114 12.20 -4.30 5.93
CA ASP A 114 11.49 -3.25 6.66
C ASP A 114 10.00 -3.21 6.32
N PHE A 115 9.67 -3.44 5.04
CA PHE A 115 8.27 -3.53 4.63
C PHE A 115 7.61 -4.75 5.27
N LYS A 116 8.24 -5.92 5.21
CA LYS A 116 7.74 -7.14 5.84
C LYS A 116 7.52 -6.97 7.35
N ASP A 117 8.49 -6.37 8.03
CA ASP A 117 8.42 -6.11 9.48
C ASP A 117 7.34 -5.08 9.83
N SER A 118 6.99 -4.18 8.90
CA SER A 118 5.91 -3.21 9.11
C SER A 118 4.53 -3.86 9.15
N ILE A 119 4.35 -5.00 8.49
CA ILE A 119 3.07 -5.74 8.48
C ILE A 119 2.69 -6.24 9.89
N ASP A 120 3.67 -6.53 10.73
CA ASP A 120 3.42 -6.98 12.11
C ASP A 120 3.23 -5.81 13.09
N ARG A 121 3.60 -4.58 12.71
CA ARG A 121 3.51 -3.37 13.56
C ARG A 121 2.15 -2.67 13.49
N ASP A 122 1.44 -2.86 12.41
CA ASP A 122 0.12 -2.31 12.16
C ASP A 122 -0.97 -3.35 12.49
#